data_a8027c97557de410fa709d55a22a3053
#
_entry.id   a8027c97557de410fa709d55a22a3053
#
_cell.length_a   1.000
_cell.length_b   1.000
_cell.length_c   1.000
_cell.angle_alpha   90.00
_cell.angle_beta   90.00
_cell.angle_gamma   90.00
#
_symmetry.space_group_name_H-M   'P 1'
#
loop_
_entity.id
_entity.type
_entity.pdbx_description
1 polymer ?
#
loop_
_entity_poly.entity_id
_entity_poly.type
_entity_poly.pdbx_seq_one_letter_code
_entity_poly.pdbx_strand_id
1 'polypeptide(L)'
;MFKNLAIFFSLFTVLLCNGQNNKLFDEATTAYNSGEYEKAIELYTDILDNGEHSTAVYYNLGNSFYKLNKIAESIYYYEKALLLSPDDEEVKTNLSYAQNMTLDAIDTMPETGLSKLYKSITGKLTFD
;
A
#
# COMPACT_ATOMS: atom_id res chain seq x y z
N MET A 1 -16.72 32.49 29.41
CA MET A 1 -16.58 33.11 28.08
C MET A 1 -15.42 32.52 27.30
N PHE A 2 -14.21 32.45 27.79
CA PHE A 2 -13.02 31.91 27.09
C PHE A 2 -13.07 30.40 26.79
N LYS A 3 -13.68 29.58 27.67
CA LYS A 3 -13.85 28.11 27.41
C LYS A 3 -14.67 27.81 26.16
N ASN A 4 -15.75 28.55 25.94
CA ASN A 4 -16.62 28.37 24.78
C ASN A 4 -15.95 28.84 23.48
N LEU A 5 -15.10 29.87 23.56
CA LEU A 5 -14.33 30.36 22.41
C LEU A 5 -13.25 29.35 21.99
N ALA A 6 -12.57 28.70 22.94
CA ALA A 6 -11.59 27.66 22.68
C ALA A 6 -12.22 26.41 22.02
N ILE A 7 -13.41 26.01 22.46
CA ILE A 7 -14.17 24.90 21.87
C ILE A 7 -14.59 25.24 20.44
N PHE A 8 -15.07 26.48 20.22
CA PHE A 8 -15.46 26.94 18.88
C PHE A 8 -14.26 26.98 17.91
N PHE A 9 -13.11 27.42 18.39
CA PHE A 9 -11.89 27.46 17.59
C PHE A 9 -11.37 26.04 17.28
N SER A 10 -11.45 25.11 18.25
CA SER A 10 -11.10 23.70 18.06
C SER A 10 -12.03 23.00 17.07
N LEU A 11 -13.34 23.23 17.12
CA LEU A 11 -14.28 22.69 16.13
C LEU A 11 -14.02 23.23 14.73
N PHE A 12 -13.69 24.51 14.61
CA PHE A 12 -13.43 25.15 13.33
C PHE A 12 -12.16 24.60 12.64
N THR A 13 -11.10 24.32 13.41
CA THR A 13 -9.86 23.71 12.88
C THR A 13 -10.11 22.28 12.37
N VAL A 14 -10.93 21.47 13.05
CA VAL A 14 -11.27 20.11 12.61
C VAL A 14 -12.05 20.14 11.30
N LEU A 15 -13.00 21.08 11.13
CA LEU A 15 -13.78 21.20 9.89
C LEU A 15 -12.93 21.59 8.68
N LEU A 16 -11.90 22.44 8.89
CA LEU A 16 -10.98 22.84 7.82
C LEU A 16 -10.07 21.67 7.38
N CYS A 17 -9.63 20.85 8.31
CA CYS A 17 -8.77 19.70 8.02
C CYS A 17 -9.49 18.65 7.17
N ASN A 18 -10.74 18.32 7.50
CA ASN A 18 -11.54 17.37 6.73
C ASN A 18 -11.80 17.83 5.28
N GLY A 19 -12.05 19.12 5.07
CA GLY A 19 -12.25 19.67 3.72
C GLY A 19 -10.99 19.60 2.86
N GLN A 20 -9.83 19.76 3.47
CA GLN A 20 -8.54 19.68 2.78
C GLN A 20 -8.21 18.24 2.35
N ASN A 21 -8.43 17.25 3.22
CA ASN A 21 -8.14 15.86 2.92
C ASN A 21 -9.08 15.31 1.83
N ASN A 22 -10.36 15.71 1.79
CA ASN A 22 -11.26 15.35 0.70
C ASN A 22 -10.75 15.85 -0.65
N LYS A 23 -10.25 17.08 -0.70
CA LYS A 23 -9.67 17.67 -1.92
C LYS A 23 -8.41 16.92 -2.35
N LEU A 24 -7.50 16.61 -1.41
CA LEU A 24 -6.30 15.81 -1.67
C LEU A 24 -6.66 14.42 -2.22
N PHE A 25 -7.69 13.79 -1.66
CA PHE A 25 -8.17 12.48 -2.12
C PHE A 25 -8.68 12.52 -3.56
N ASP A 26 -9.47 13.52 -3.92
CA ASP A 26 -9.97 13.71 -5.29
C ASP A 26 -8.82 13.99 -6.27
N GLU A 27 -7.86 14.81 -5.88
CA GLU A 27 -6.67 15.10 -6.69
C GLU A 27 -5.80 13.84 -6.86
N ALA A 28 -5.60 13.07 -5.80
CA ALA A 28 -4.86 11.80 -5.84
C ALA A 28 -5.53 10.78 -6.77
N THR A 29 -6.85 10.66 -6.67
CA THR A 29 -7.64 9.76 -7.54
C THR A 29 -7.56 10.20 -9.00
N THR A 30 -7.58 11.50 -9.26
CA THR A 30 -7.42 12.06 -10.60
C THR A 30 -6.02 11.76 -11.16
N ALA A 31 -4.96 11.95 -10.35
CA ALA A 31 -3.58 11.61 -10.72
C ALA A 31 -3.44 10.12 -11.04
N TYR A 32 -4.00 9.25 -10.19
CA TYR A 32 -4.00 7.81 -10.42
C TYR A 32 -4.66 7.43 -11.75
N ASN A 33 -5.85 7.98 -12.03
CA ASN A 33 -6.60 7.71 -13.26
C ASN A 33 -5.89 8.24 -14.52
N SER A 34 -5.06 9.26 -14.36
CA SER A 34 -4.23 9.83 -15.43
C SER A 34 -2.90 9.09 -15.63
N GLY A 35 -2.62 8.06 -14.80
CA GLY A 35 -1.36 7.30 -14.84
C GLY A 35 -0.19 7.97 -14.12
N GLU A 36 -0.43 9.08 -13.42
CA GLU A 36 0.55 9.81 -12.60
C GLU A 36 0.68 9.16 -11.21
N TYR A 37 1.15 7.90 -11.18
CA TYR A 37 1.09 7.08 -9.95
C TYR A 37 1.99 7.61 -8.83
N GLU A 38 3.17 8.16 -9.14
CA GLU A 38 4.05 8.78 -8.16
C GLU A 38 3.37 9.97 -7.47
N LYS A 39 2.68 10.81 -8.24
CA LYS A 39 1.93 11.96 -7.73
C LYS A 39 0.72 11.50 -6.89
N ALA A 40 0.04 10.45 -7.31
CA ALA A 40 -1.04 9.88 -6.52
C ALA A 40 -0.53 9.39 -5.16
N ILE A 41 0.63 8.72 -5.12
CA ILE A 41 1.28 8.27 -3.86
C ILE A 41 1.60 9.47 -2.96
N GLU A 42 2.19 10.54 -3.50
CA GLU A 42 2.50 11.75 -2.73
C GLU A 42 1.23 12.32 -2.09
N LEU A 43 0.18 12.55 -2.86
CA LEU A 43 -1.07 13.12 -2.38
C LEU A 43 -1.80 12.23 -1.36
N TYR A 44 -1.82 10.90 -1.56
CA TYR A 44 -2.37 9.98 -0.56
C TYR A 44 -1.52 9.93 0.71
N THR A 45 -0.20 10.08 0.60
CA THR A 45 0.70 10.13 1.76
C THR A 45 0.46 11.40 2.57
N ASP A 46 0.25 12.55 1.91
CA ASP A 46 -0.10 13.81 2.58
C ASP A 46 -1.37 13.66 3.43
N ILE A 47 -2.37 12.88 2.95
CA ILE A 47 -3.58 12.59 3.75
C ILE A 47 -3.22 11.82 5.03
N LEU A 48 -2.33 10.82 4.93
CA LEU A 48 -1.86 10.06 6.10
C LEU A 48 -1.09 10.96 7.07
N ASP A 49 -0.24 11.84 6.55
CA ASP A 49 0.56 12.80 7.34
C ASP A 49 -0.34 13.83 8.05
N ASN A 50 -1.49 14.14 7.47
CA ASN A 50 -2.55 14.93 8.12
C ASN A 50 -3.32 14.13 9.19
N GLY A 51 -2.97 12.86 9.43
CA GLY A 51 -3.54 12.01 10.47
C GLY A 51 -4.82 11.29 10.06
N GLU A 52 -5.21 11.32 8.78
CA GLU A 52 -6.39 10.60 8.30
C GLU A 52 -5.99 9.22 7.75
N HIS A 53 -6.37 8.18 8.49
CA HIS A 53 -6.12 6.78 8.16
C HIS A 53 -7.43 6.08 7.79
N SER A 54 -7.62 5.76 6.52
CA SER A 54 -8.81 5.08 6.03
C SER A 54 -8.47 3.90 5.13
N THR A 55 -9.39 2.94 5.05
CA THR A 55 -9.27 1.79 4.13
C THR A 55 -9.07 2.27 2.70
N ALA A 56 -9.80 3.30 2.27
CA ALA A 56 -9.72 3.82 0.92
C ALA A 56 -8.35 4.43 0.59
N VAL A 57 -7.75 5.20 1.51
CA VAL A 57 -6.41 5.77 1.32
C VAL A 57 -5.36 4.66 1.22
N TYR A 58 -5.38 3.69 2.14
CA TYR A 58 -4.44 2.57 2.11
C TYR A 58 -4.62 1.69 0.85
N TYR A 59 -5.85 1.40 0.46
CA TYR A 59 -6.15 0.64 -0.75
C TYR A 59 -5.60 1.33 -2.00
N ASN A 60 -5.83 2.64 -2.15
CA ASN A 60 -5.38 3.40 -3.31
C ASN A 60 -3.85 3.58 -3.33
N LEU A 61 -3.18 3.67 -2.17
CA LEU A 61 -1.72 3.59 -2.07
C LEU A 61 -1.23 2.22 -2.56
N GLY A 62 -1.84 1.13 -2.09
CA GLY A 62 -1.53 -0.21 -2.55
C GLY A 62 -1.64 -0.35 -4.06
N ASN A 63 -2.73 0.15 -4.64
CA ASN A 63 -2.94 0.17 -6.10
C ASN A 63 -1.88 1.00 -6.82
N SER A 64 -1.54 2.18 -6.31
CA SER A 64 -0.55 3.08 -6.92
C SER A 64 0.84 2.46 -6.93
N PHE A 65 1.27 1.85 -5.82
CA PHE A 65 2.53 1.12 -5.74
C PHE A 65 2.56 -0.11 -6.66
N TYR A 66 1.43 -0.83 -6.74
CA TYR A 66 1.29 -1.97 -7.67
C TYR A 66 1.52 -1.57 -9.12
N LYS A 67 0.92 -0.43 -9.56
CA LYS A 67 1.11 0.11 -10.91
C LYS A 67 2.55 0.48 -11.23
N LEU A 68 3.34 0.85 -10.23
CA LEU A 68 4.77 1.12 -10.35
C LEU A 68 5.66 -0.14 -10.19
N ASN A 69 5.06 -1.32 -10.10
CA ASN A 69 5.76 -2.59 -9.83
C ASN A 69 6.55 -2.59 -8.50
N LYS A 70 6.13 -1.76 -7.55
CA LYS A 70 6.66 -1.71 -6.17
C LYS A 70 5.84 -2.65 -5.30
N ILE A 71 6.06 -3.95 -5.49
CA ILE A 71 5.17 -4.99 -4.98
C ILE A 71 5.19 -5.10 -3.46
N ALA A 72 6.35 -4.93 -2.82
CA ALA A 72 6.46 -5.00 -1.37
C ALA A 72 5.66 -3.88 -0.68
N GLU A 73 5.76 -2.65 -1.19
CA GLU A 73 4.99 -1.50 -0.71
C GLU A 73 3.49 -1.68 -0.97
N SER A 74 3.12 -2.23 -2.13
CA SER A 74 1.74 -2.54 -2.45
C SER A 74 1.13 -3.51 -1.45
N ILE A 75 1.81 -4.61 -1.14
CA ILE A 75 1.39 -5.60 -0.14
C ILE A 75 1.22 -4.92 1.23
N TYR A 76 2.22 -4.13 1.65
CA TYR A 76 2.16 -3.42 2.93
C TYR A 76 0.90 -2.56 3.08
N TYR A 77 0.56 -1.78 2.04
CA TYR A 77 -0.61 -0.90 2.10
C TYR A 77 -1.93 -1.66 2.00
N TYR A 78 -2.03 -2.75 1.23
CA TYR A 78 -3.21 -3.61 1.26
C TYR A 78 -3.42 -4.27 2.62
N GLU A 79 -2.36 -4.73 3.28
CA GLU A 79 -2.45 -5.26 4.65
C GLU A 79 -2.91 -4.18 5.64
N LYS A 80 -2.43 -2.94 5.50
CA LYS A 80 -2.93 -1.79 6.28
C LYS A 80 -4.42 -1.53 6.05
N ALA A 81 -4.91 -1.64 4.83
CA ALA A 81 -6.33 -1.51 4.51
C ALA A 81 -7.15 -2.62 5.20
N LEU A 82 -6.67 -3.88 5.18
CA LEU A 82 -7.34 -5.01 5.81
C LEU A 82 -7.33 -4.95 7.35
N LEU A 83 -6.37 -4.24 7.98
CA LEU A 83 -6.43 -3.99 9.41
C LEU A 83 -7.64 -3.13 9.80
N LEU A 84 -8.11 -2.26 8.90
CA LEU A 84 -9.29 -1.40 9.11
C LEU A 84 -10.58 -2.07 8.62
N SER A 85 -10.50 -2.86 7.56
CA SER A 85 -11.63 -3.57 6.96
C SER A 85 -11.25 -5.01 6.62
N PRO A 86 -11.28 -5.94 7.61
CA PRO A 86 -10.80 -7.31 7.41
C PRO A 86 -11.57 -8.13 6.37
N ASP A 87 -12.81 -7.75 6.10
CA ASP A 87 -13.70 -8.48 5.19
C ASP A 87 -13.83 -7.84 3.80
N ASP A 88 -12.97 -6.87 3.47
CA ASP A 88 -12.96 -6.21 2.17
C ASP A 88 -12.41 -7.15 1.09
N GLU A 89 -13.30 -7.70 0.27
CA GLU A 89 -12.96 -8.69 -0.77
C GLU A 89 -12.18 -8.08 -1.92
N GLU A 90 -12.32 -6.79 -2.20
CA GLU A 90 -11.57 -6.11 -3.25
C GLU A 90 -10.09 -5.97 -2.83
N VAL A 91 -9.85 -5.55 -1.59
CA VAL A 91 -8.50 -5.47 -1.04
C VAL A 91 -7.84 -6.84 -0.97
N LYS A 92 -8.56 -7.89 -0.50
CA LYS A 92 -8.04 -9.27 -0.47
C LYS A 92 -7.63 -9.76 -1.85
N THR A 93 -8.45 -9.49 -2.85
CA THR A 93 -8.19 -9.89 -4.24
C THR A 93 -6.92 -9.23 -4.77
N ASN A 94 -6.77 -7.91 -4.57
CA ASN A 94 -5.60 -7.17 -5.05
C ASN A 94 -4.33 -7.56 -4.27
N LEU A 95 -4.44 -7.80 -2.97
CA LEU A 95 -3.35 -8.35 -2.16
C LEU A 95 -2.88 -9.71 -2.70
N SER A 96 -3.82 -10.60 -3.04
CA SER A 96 -3.48 -11.91 -3.62
C SER A 96 -2.73 -11.78 -4.96
N TYR A 97 -3.12 -10.85 -5.82
CA TYR A 97 -2.38 -10.59 -7.06
C TYR A 97 -0.96 -10.08 -6.79
N ALA A 98 -0.80 -9.16 -5.85
CA ALA A 98 0.51 -8.65 -5.49
C ALA A 98 1.41 -9.75 -4.88
N GLN A 99 0.86 -10.60 -4.02
CA GLN A 99 1.60 -11.74 -3.44
C GLN A 99 2.02 -12.77 -4.50
N ASN A 100 1.17 -13.08 -5.48
CA ASN A 100 1.52 -13.99 -6.56
C ASN A 100 2.68 -13.47 -7.40
N MET A 101 2.76 -12.15 -7.64
CA MET A 101 3.91 -11.56 -8.34
C MET A 101 5.24 -11.76 -7.61
N THR A 102 5.24 -11.83 -6.27
CA THR A 102 6.47 -12.12 -5.52
C THR A 102 6.90 -13.58 -5.64
N LEU A 103 5.95 -14.51 -5.71
CA LEU A 103 6.24 -15.93 -5.89
C LEU A 103 6.82 -16.19 -7.28
N ASP A 104 6.21 -15.63 -8.32
CA ASP A 104 6.69 -15.75 -9.71
C ASP A 104 8.11 -15.17 -9.86
N ALA A 105 8.43 -14.07 -9.17
CA ALA A 105 9.77 -13.47 -9.17
C ALA A 105 10.82 -14.38 -8.53
N ILE A 106 10.46 -15.14 -7.49
CA ILE A 106 11.36 -16.10 -6.84
C ILE A 106 11.64 -17.30 -7.76
N ASP A 107 10.61 -17.82 -8.43
CA ASP A 107 10.73 -18.96 -9.34
C ASP A 107 11.57 -18.63 -10.59
N THR A 108 11.62 -17.38 -11.00
CA THR A 108 12.42 -16.90 -12.14
C THR A 108 13.86 -16.54 -11.77
N MET A 109 14.22 -16.53 -10.49
CA MET A 109 15.58 -16.24 -10.09
C MET A 109 16.56 -17.29 -10.62
N PRO A 110 17.61 -16.90 -11.36
CA PRO A 110 18.58 -17.87 -11.84
C PRO A 110 19.27 -18.57 -10.66
N GLU A 111 19.36 -19.90 -10.72
CA GLU A 111 20.07 -20.67 -9.70
C GLU A 111 21.48 -20.13 -9.52
N THR A 112 21.81 -19.67 -8.32
CA THR A 112 23.17 -19.23 -7.98
C THR A 112 24.14 -20.41 -8.09
N GLY A 113 25.43 -20.14 -8.37
CA GLY A 113 26.45 -21.17 -8.44
C GLY A 113 26.53 -22.05 -7.19
N LEU A 114 26.22 -21.47 -6.02
CA LEU A 114 26.15 -22.18 -4.74
C LEU A 114 24.98 -23.18 -4.68
N SER A 115 23.82 -22.83 -5.21
CA SER A 115 22.66 -23.72 -5.29
C SER A 115 22.91 -24.91 -6.24
N LYS A 116 23.56 -24.65 -7.39
CA LYS A 116 24.00 -25.70 -8.31
C LYS A 116 25.03 -26.64 -7.67
N LEU A 117 26.00 -26.09 -6.92
CA LEU A 117 26.98 -26.87 -6.21
C LEU A 117 26.33 -27.75 -5.13
N TYR A 118 25.42 -27.19 -4.34
CA TYR A 118 24.69 -27.92 -3.31
C TYR A 118 23.86 -29.08 -3.91
N LYS A 119 23.11 -28.85 -4.98
CA LYS A 119 22.36 -29.90 -5.71
C LYS A 119 23.29 -30.97 -6.28
N SER A 120 24.47 -30.58 -6.80
CA SER A 120 25.47 -31.52 -7.34
C SER A 120 26.06 -32.42 -6.25
N ILE A 121 26.25 -31.91 -5.03
CA ILE A 121 26.76 -32.67 -3.89
C ILE A 121 25.69 -33.58 -3.31
N THR A 122 24.50 -33.05 -3.04
CA THR A 122 23.40 -33.81 -2.42
C THR A 122 22.79 -34.83 -3.37
N GLY A 123 22.71 -34.55 -4.67
CA GLY A 123 22.21 -35.50 -5.67
C GLY A 123 23.12 -36.71 -5.91
N LYS A 124 24.39 -36.67 -5.42
CA LYS A 124 25.29 -37.80 -5.43
C LYS A 124 25.28 -38.62 -4.14
N LEU A 125 24.58 -38.15 -3.12
CA LEU A 125 24.45 -38.81 -1.82
C LEU A 125 23.08 -39.54 -1.72
N THR A 126 22.66 -40.24 -2.76
CA THR A 126 21.56 -41.23 -2.64
C THR A 126 22.14 -42.43 -1.94
N PHE A 127 21.71 -42.63 -0.71
CA PHE A 127 21.93 -43.88 0.01
C PHE A 127 20.99 -44.94 -0.58
N ASP A 128 21.56 -46.00 -1.21
CA ASP A 128 20.85 -47.23 -1.48
C ASP A 128 20.51 -47.96 -0.18
#